data_eef5f938eb7c5edc08de10aeb393132e
#
_entry.id   eef5f938eb7c5edc08de10aeb393132e
#
_cell.length_a   1.000
_cell.length_b   1.000
_cell.length_c   1.000
_cell.angle_alpha   90.00
_cell.angle_beta   90.00
_cell.angle_gamma   90.00
#
_symmetry.space_group_name_H-M   'P 1'
#
loop_
_entity.id
_entity.type
_entity.pdbx_description
1 polymer ?
#
loop_
_entity_poly.entity_id
_entity_poly.type
_entity_poly.pdbx_seq_one_letter_code
_entity_poly.pdbx_strand_id
1 'polypeptide(L)'
;MHRRRFFTNTLPLLGLAALLASGCVSARPDITADTSALKQQQQPKQDYQGLKRKVAIARFSNETEYAKGAFYDKNNDPLGKQAVDILSSRLASSGKFILLERADADAIQKELDYAGRSASAQKVGADYLIIGSVTEFGRKNTGETGVFSQTKRQIVQAGVNIRLVDVATGEIIYAEEGKGEAETEATTVLGYGAQAGYDATLSDKAISAAISQLVENIINNCMDRPWKSYIISAEDGMILMAGGKKQGVKAGDIYGVYERSKNVKNPQTGMMIEVPGKKVGEVSVLSTGGSTASNEYAVISITSGTVDTAHPEKYEIRERK
;
A
#
# COMPACT_ATOMS: atom_id res chain seq x y z
N MET A 1 77.83 1.62 37.65
CA MET A 1 78.34 2.98 38.07
C MET A 1 77.11 3.80 38.42
N HIS A 2 76.94 3.97 39.71
CA HIS A 2 76.95 5.22 40.50
C HIS A 2 75.84 6.21 40.09
N ARG A 3 74.99 6.77 40.94
CA ARG A 3 74.77 6.96 42.40
C ARG A 3 73.43 7.68 42.49
N ARG A 4 72.50 7.30 43.35
CA ARG A 4 72.14 7.91 44.67
C ARG A 4 72.08 9.46 44.66
N ARG A 5 71.01 10.13 45.10
CA ARG A 5 70.41 10.31 46.46
C ARG A 5 69.31 11.37 46.34
N PHE A 6 68.16 11.26 46.95
CA PHE A 6 67.70 11.59 48.29
C PHE A 6 67.22 13.04 48.51
N PHE A 7 66.08 13.09 49.21
CA PHE A 7 65.53 14.07 50.17
C PHE A 7 64.67 15.18 49.52
N THR A 8 63.58 15.69 50.13
CA THR A 8 62.77 15.49 51.36
C THR A 8 61.52 16.33 51.26
N ASN A 9 60.47 15.84 51.94
CA ASN A 9 59.37 16.55 52.58
C ASN A 9 59.26 18.08 52.41
N THR A 10 58.02 18.50 52.13
CA THR A 10 57.19 19.28 53.08
C THR A 10 55.72 19.44 52.55
N LEU A 11 54.80 19.02 53.40
CA LEU A 11 53.38 19.56 53.37
C LEU A 11 53.43 20.99 53.92
N PRO A 12 52.52 21.87 53.51
CA PRO A 12 51.39 22.12 54.39
C PRO A 12 50.00 22.29 53.68
N LEU A 13 49.05 21.82 54.42
CA LEU A 13 47.63 22.22 54.53
C LEU A 13 47.21 23.59 53.98
N LEU A 14 46.03 23.61 53.47
CA LEU A 14 44.91 24.56 53.56
C LEU A 14 44.24 24.87 52.20
N GLY A 15 42.92 24.71 52.18
CA GLY A 15 42.10 25.37 51.20
C GLY A 15 40.94 24.52 50.70
N LEU A 16 40.00 24.19 51.61
CA LEU A 16 38.66 23.70 51.27
C LEU A 16 37.92 24.77 50.50
N ALA A 17 37.67 24.55 49.20
CA ALA A 17 36.67 25.29 48.45
C ALA A 17 35.88 24.30 47.61
N ALA A 18 34.77 23.86 48.19
CA ALA A 18 33.74 23.09 47.48
C ALA A 18 33.00 24.01 46.55
N LEU A 19 33.33 23.96 45.25
CA LEU A 19 32.50 24.50 44.19
C LEU A 19 31.49 23.42 43.77
N LEU A 20 30.29 23.54 44.31
CA LEU A 20 29.09 22.83 43.83
C LEU A 20 28.80 23.34 42.42
N ALA A 21 29.34 22.68 41.40
CA ALA A 21 28.88 22.81 40.05
C ALA A 21 27.56 22.02 39.95
N SER A 22 26.45 22.73 40.15
CA SER A 22 25.11 22.23 39.84
C SER A 22 25.03 22.05 38.32
N GLY A 23 25.40 20.89 37.83
CA GLY A 23 25.12 20.49 36.45
C GLY A 23 23.61 20.29 36.31
N CYS A 24 22.94 21.25 35.68
CA CYS A 24 21.60 21.00 35.15
C CYS A 24 21.70 19.89 34.12
N VAL A 25 21.48 18.65 34.54
CA VAL A 25 21.18 17.55 33.63
C VAL A 25 19.82 17.83 33.06
N SER A 26 19.77 18.42 31.87
CA SER A 26 18.54 18.44 31.08
C SER A 26 18.26 16.99 30.72
N ALA A 27 17.41 16.34 31.48
CA ALA A 27 16.82 15.07 31.08
C ALA A 27 16.02 15.31 29.80
N ARG A 28 16.61 15.03 28.64
CA ARG A 28 15.86 14.89 27.41
C ARG A 28 14.89 13.73 27.63
N PRO A 29 13.59 13.91 27.37
CA PRO A 29 12.71 12.77 27.40
C PRO A 29 13.24 11.76 26.39
N ASP A 30 13.59 10.57 26.86
CA ASP A 30 13.83 9.44 25.98
C ASP A 30 12.50 9.16 25.27
N ILE A 31 12.39 9.70 24.05
CA ILE A 31 11.37 9.27 23.12
C ILE A 31 11.82 7.88 22.67
N THR A 32 11.43 6.87 23.42
CA THR A 32 11.43 5.50 22.93
C THR A 32 10.38 5.44 21.83
N ALA A 33 10.75 5.94 20.64
CA ALA A 33 9.99 5.62 19.45
C ALA A 33 9.99 4.11 19.35
N ASP A 34 8.82 3.52 19.37
CA ASP A 34 8.67 2.10 19.15
C ASP A 34 9.26 1.77 17.75
N THR A 35 10.53 1.38 17.77
CA THR A 35 11.28 1.04 16.56
C THR A 35 10.76 -0.21 15.88
N SER A 36 9.79 -0.92 16.48
CA SER A 36 9.16 -2.07 15.87
C SER A 36 8.35 -1.67 14.63
N ALA A 37 7.64 -0.53 14.69
CA ALA A 37 6.92 0.01 13.54
C ALA A 37 7.88 0.51 12.43
N LEU A 38 9.02 1.10 12.81
CA LEU A 38 10.05 1.52 11.86
C LEU A 38 10.78 0.33 11.22
N LYS A 39 11.00 -0.76 11.96
CA LYS A 39 11.57 -2.00 11.42
C LYS A 39 10.64 -2.71 10.44
N GLN A 40 9.32 -2.61 10.61
CA GLN A 40 8.36 -3.11 9.61
C GLN A 40 8.38 -2.31 8.31
N GLN A 41 8.73 -1.01 8.35
CA GLN A 41 8.89 -0.19 7.13
C GLN A 41 10.18 -0.47 6.36
N GLN A 42 11.18 -1.09 6.99
CA GLN A 42 12.48 -1.42 6.38
C GLN A 42 12.61 -2.88 5.94
N GLN A 43 11.51 -3.64 5.86
CA GLN A 43 11.59 -4.95 5.21
C GLN A 43 12.08 -4.74 3.76
N PRO A 44 13.17 -5.43 3.34
CA PRO A 44 13.63 -5.32 1.96
C PRO A 44 12.47 -5.66 1.05
N LYS A 45 12.23 -4.83 0.02
CA LYS A 45 11.27 -5.14 -1.03
C LYS A 45 11.52 -6.58 -1.46
N GLN A 46 10.65 -7.49 -1.07
CA GLN A 46 10.70 -8.83 -1.63
C GLN A 46 10.45 -8.68 -3.12
N ASP A 47 11.45 -9.03 -3.90
CA ASP A 47 11.35 -8.96 -5.36
C ASP A 47 10.41 -10.09 -5.80
N TYR A 48 9.12 -9.78 -5.77
CA TYR A 48 8.08 -10.74 -6.14
C TYR A 48 8.27 -11.14 -7.60
N GLN A 49 8.53 -12.42 -7.83
CA GLN A 49 8.84 -12.97 -9.14
C GLN A 49 7.62 -13.52 -9.90
N GLY A 50 6.44 -13.47 -9.30
CA GLY A 50 5.19 -13.93 -9.92
C GLY A 50 4.50 -12.87 -10.78
N LEU A 51 3.33 -13.25 -11.30
CA LEU A 51 2.50 -12.39 -12.14
C LEU A 51 1.80 -11.32 -11.31
N LYS A 52 2.10 -10.06 -11.56
CA LYS A 52 1.55 -8.90 -10.84
C LYS A 52 0.15 -8.56 -11.37
N ARG A 53 -0.73 -8.14 -10.46
CA ARG A 53 -2.07 -7.64 -10.79
C ARG A 53 -2.03 -6.12 -10.92
N LYS A 54 -2.82 -5.57 -11.85
CA LYS A 54 -3.01 -4.13 -12.00
C LYS A 54 -4.16 -3.70 -11.09
N VAL A 55 -3.85 -2.84 -10.12
CA VAL A 55 -4.81 -2.37 -9.12
C VAL A 55 -4.85 -0.85 -9.14
N ALA A 56 -6.05 -0.30 -9.07
CA ALA A 56 -6.25 1.13 -8.83
C ALA A 56 -7.00 1.33 -7.51
N ILE A 57 -6.63 2.39 -6.79
CA ILE A 57 -7.42 2.87 -5.66
C ILE A 57 -8.32 3.99 -6.21
N ALA A 58 -9.62 3.81 -6.05
CA ALA A 58 -10.60 4.80 -6.48
C ALA A 58 -10.98 5.73 -5.33
N ARG A 59 -12.26 5.89 -5.10
CA ARG A 59 -12.75 6.74 -4.03
C ARG A 59 -12.36 6.17 -2.66
N PHE A 60 -11.83 7.04 -1.81
CA PHE A 60 -11.65 6.81 -0.39
C PHE A 60 -12.19 8.04 0.34
N SER A 61 -13.22 7.88 1.15
CA SER A 61 -13.97 8.99 1.76
C SER A 61 -13.97 8.91 3.27
N ASN A 62 -14.05 10.07 3.92
CA ASN A 62 -14.31 10.15 5.35
C ASN A 62 -15.83 10.16 5.59
N GLU A 63 -16.36 9.07 6.12
CA GLU A 63 -17.78 8.94 6.48
C GLU A 63 -18.04 9.29 7.95
N THR A 64 -17.01 9.64 8.71
CA THR A 64 -17.12 10.01 10.12
C THR A 64 -17.58 11.45 10.30
N GLU A 65 -18.12 11.79 11.47
CA GLU A 65 -18.40 13.19 11.82
C GLU A 65 -17.13 13.99 12.16
N TYR A 66 -16.01 13.34 12.34
CA TYR A 66 -14.74 13.96 12.65
C TYR A 66 -14.19 14.70 11.43
N ALA A 67 -13.70 15.92 11.65
CA ALA A 67 -13.19 16.82 10.60
C ALA A 67 -14.24 17.27 9.57
N LYS A 68 -15.53 16.99 9.74
CA LYS A 68 -16.62 17.58 8.98
C LYS A 68 -16.93 18.98 9.53
N GLY A 69 -16.00 19.91 9.42
CA GLY A 69 -16.19 21.32 9.79
C GLY A 69 -16.40 22.23 8.58
N ALA A 70 -16.40 23.55 8.81
CA ALA A 70 -16.61 24.58 7.78
C ALA A 70 -15.59 24.52 6.60
N PHE A 71 -14.54 23.75 6.73
CA PHE A 71 -13.48 23.58 5.72
C PHE A 71 -13.52 22.21 5.01
N TYR A 72 -14.51 21.37 5.33
CA TYR A 72 -14.68 20.07 4.67
C TYR A 72 -15.50 20.26 3.39
N ASP A 73 -14.92 19.92 2.26
CA ASP A 73 -15.62 19.68 1.01
C ASP A 73 -15.17 18.34 0.39
N LYS A 74 -15.86 17.89 -0.66
CA LYS A 74 -15.53 16.62 -1.33
C LYS A 74 -14.10 16.58 -1.90
N ASN A 75 -13.47 17.72 -2.10
CA ASN A 75 -12.11 17.88 -2.63
C ASN A 75 -11.07 18.00 -1.54
N ASN A 76 -11.48 18.27 -0.29
CA ASN A 76 -10.60 18.47 0.84
C ASN A 76 -10.95 17.50 1.98
N ASP A 77 -10.68 16.21 1.75
CA ASP A 77 -10.84 15.12 2.73
C ASP A 77 -9.46 14.63 3.19
N PRO A 78 -8.91 15.20 4.26
CA PRO A 78 -7.57 14.84 4.71
C PRO A 78 -7.46 13.39 5.21
N LEU A 79 -8.51 12.86 5.86
CA LEU A 79 -8.49 11.47 6.36
C LEU A 79 -8.59 10.45 5.23
N GLY A 80 -9.44 10.71 4.24
CA GLY A 80 -9.54 9.87 3.05
C GLY A 80 -8.24 9.86 2.24
N LYS A 81 -7.63 11.02 2.02
CA LYS A 81 -6.32 11.13 1.34
C LYS A 81 -5.23 10.37 2.09
N GLN A 82 -5.12 10.58 3.39
CA GLN A 82 -4.16 9.89 4.24
C GLN A 82 -4.31 8.36 4.18
N ALA A 83 -5.55 7.87 4.21
CA ALA A 83 -5.80 6.44 4.09
C ALA A 83 -5.37 5.88 2.72
N VAL A 84 -5.59 6.63 1.62
CA VAL A 84 -5.08 6.27 0.28
C VAL A 84 -3.57 6.17 0.26
N ASP A 85 -2.86 7.15 0.82
CA ASP A 85 -1.40 7.19 0.84
C ASP A 85 -0.81 6.02 1.61
N ILE A 86 -1.37 5.71 2.79
CA ILE A 86 -0.95 4.57 3.60
C ILE A 86 -1.20 3.25 2.87
N LEU A 87 -2.39 3.06 2.30
CA LEU A 87 -2.77 1.85 1.57
C LEU A 87 -1.88 1.66 0.32
N SER A 88 -1.69 2.71 -0.47
CA SER A 88 -0.83 2.72 -1.65
C SER A 88 0.61 2.31 -1.32
N SER A 89 1.16 2.90 -0.26
CA SER A 89 2.52 2.58 0.20
C SER A 89 2.67 1.11 0.58
N ARG A 90 1.70 0.53 1.30
CA ARG A 90 1.74 -0.87 1.73
C ARG A 90 1.56 -1.84 0.57
N LEU A 91 0.62 -1.58 -0.32
CA LEU A 91 0.40 -2.41 -1.52
C LEU A 91 1.62 -2.36 -2.45
N ALA A 92 2.22 -1.17 -2.65
CA ALA A 92 3.44 -1.02 -3.43
C ALA A 92 4.62 -1.79 -2.82
N SER A 93 4.75 -1.77 -1.50
CA SER A 93 5.81 -2.48 -0.76
C SER A 93 5.72 -4.00 -0.89
N SER A 94 4.51 -4.55 -1.10
CA SER A 94 4.32 -5.99 -1.33
C SER A 94 4.98 -6.50 -2.62
N GLY A 95 5.23 -5.62 -3.58
CA GLY A 95 5.78 -5.95 -4.90
C GLY A 95 4.84 -6.75 -5.81
N LYS A 96 3.66 -7.15 -5.33
CA LYS A 96 2.69 -8.04 -6.04
C LYS A 96 1.78 -7.29 -7.02
N PHE A 97 1.79 -5.96 -6.98
CA PHE A 97 0.88 -5.11 -7.75
C PHE A 97 1.61 -4.12 -8.64
N ILE A 98 0.97 -3.78 -9.74
CA ILE A 98 1.17 -2.55 -10.49
C ILE A 98 0.06 -1.61 -10.06
N LEU A 99 0.39 -0.63 -9.21
CA LEU A 99 -0.57 0.36 -8.76
C LEU A 99 -0.73 1.44 -9.83
N LEU A 100 -1.99 1.75 -10.14
CA LEU A 100 -2.35 2.77 -11.10
C LEU A 100 -2.93 3.97 -10.36
N GLU A 101 -2.31 5.14 -10.58
CA GLU A 101 -2.78 6.39 -9.98
C GLU A 101 -4.09 6.84 -10.62
N ARG A 102 -5.08 7.14 -9.79
CA ARG A 102 -6.41 7.63 -10.21
C ARG A 102 -6.82 8.90 -9.48
N ALA A 103 -6.33 9.12 -8.26
CA ALA A 103 -6.67 10.28 -7.46
C ALA A 103 -6.14 11.57 -8.09
N ASP A 104 -4.88 11.54 -8.55
CA ASP A 104 -4.18 12.68 -9.14
C ASP A 104 -4.06 12.57 -10.67
N ALA A 105 -4.99 11.87 -11.31
CA ALA A 105 -4.98 11.68 -12.77
C ALA A 105 -4.98 13.00 -13.56
N ASP A 106 -5.64 14.03 -13.06
CA ASP A 106 -5.67 15.35 -13.70
C ASP A 106 -4.33 16.08 -13.62
N ALA A 107 -3.58 15.91 -12.52
CA ALA A 107 -2.23 16.45 -12.40
C ALA A 107 -1.28 15.75 -13.37
N ILE A 108 -1.37 14.43 -13.46
CA ILE A 108 -0.60 13.64 -14.44
C ILE A 108 -0.92 14.08 -15.87
N GLN A 109 -2.21 14.32 -16.19
CA GLN A 109 -2.61 14.78 -17.52
C GLN A 109 -2.00 16.13 -17.86
N LYS A 110 -1.98 17.07 -16.93
CA LYS A 110 -1.32 18.38 -17.13
C LYS A 110 0.18 18.23 -17.43
N GLU A 111 0.88 17.36 -16.72
CA GLU A 111 2.29 17.08 -16.97
C GLU A 111 2.53 16.46 -18.37
N LEU A 112 1.63 15.57 -18.81
CA LEU A 112 1.67 15.02 -20.16
C LEU A 112 1.43 16.10 -21.23
N ASP A 113 0.52 17.03 -20.97
CA ASP A 113 0.24 18.17 -21.85
C ASP A 113 1.46 19.09 -21.95
N TYR A 114 2.12 19.41 -20.84
CA TYR A 114 3.37 20.18 -20.83
C TYR A 114 4.50 19.47 -21.59
N ALA A 115 4.54 18.14 -21.52
CA ALA A 115 5.53 17.34 -22.24
C ALA A 115 5.19 17.13 -23.73
N GLY A 116 4.06 17.67 -24.24
CA GLY A 116 3.58 17.47 -25.60
C GLY A 116 3.16 16.01 -25.91
N ARG A 117 2.80 15.23 -24.88
CA ARG A 117 2.45 13.81 -24.98
C ARG A 117 0.97 13.50 -24.75
N SER A 118 0.12 14.50 -24.74
CA SER A 118 -1.32 14.39 -24.39
C SER A 118 -2.08 13.34 -25.22
N ALA A 119 -1.74 13.22 -26.50
CA ALA A 119 -2.44 12.30 -27.41
C ALA A 119 -2.03 10.84 -27.26
N SER A 120 -0.91 10.53 -26.59
CA SER A 120 -0.34 9.19 -26.49
C SER A 120 -0.54 8.51 -25.13
N ALA A 121 -1.15 9.19 -24.17
CA ALA A 121 -1.41 8.64 -22.85
C ALA A 121 -2.56 7.62 -22.89
N GLN A 122 -2.25 6.40 -23.32
CA GLN A 122 -3.18 5.29 -23.19
C GLN A 122 -3.39 5.00 -21.68
N LYS A 123 -4.61 5.22 -21.20
CA LYS A 123 -4.98 4.88 -19.83
C LYS A 123 -5.01 3.35 -19.68
N VAL A 124 -4.12 2.83 -18.85
CA VAL A 124 -4.09 1.40 -18.52
C VAL A 124 -5.33 1.06 -17.68
N GLY A 125 -6.07 0.02 -18.08
CA GLY A 125 -7.13 -0.53 -17.25
C GLY A 125 -6.58 -1.26 -16.03
N ALA A 126 -7.23 -1.11 -14.89
CA ALA A 126 -6.97 -1.93 -13.71
C ALA A 126 -7.70 -3.27 -13.83
N ASP A 127 -7.13 -4.33 -13.23
CA ASP A 127 -7.81 -5.61 -13.08
C ASP A 127 -8.78 -5.52 -11.89
N TYR A 128 -8.35 -4.84 -10.84
CA TYR A 128 -9.13 -4.64 -9.61
C TYR A 128 -9.17 -3.18 -9.20
N LEU A 129 -10.30 -2.79 -8.62
CA LEU A 129 -10.52 -1.46 -8.06
C LEU A 129 -10.74 -1.56 -6.56
N ILE A 130 -9.95 -0.82 -5.78
CA ILE A 130 -10.14 -0.69 -4.34
C ILE A 130 -10.94 0.57 -4.06
N ILE A 131 -12.03 0.41 -3.33
CA ILE A 131 -12.90 1.50 -2.87
C ILE A 131 -12.98 1.41 -1.35
N GLY A 132 -12.78 2.51 -0.66
CA GLY A 132 -12.81 2.50 0.79
C GLY A 132 -13.38 3.74 1.43
N SER A 133 -13.50 3.67 2.75
CA SER A 133 -13.89 4.80 3.59
C SER A 133 -13.32 4.65 5.00
N VAL A 134 -13.05 5.79 5.64
CA VAL A 134 -12.85 5.86 7.07
C VAL A 134 -14.22 5.96 7.70
N THR A 135 -14.64 4.93 8.44
CA THR A 135 -15.99 4.76 9.00
C THR A 135 -16.09 5.17 10.47
N GLU A 136 -15.00 5.00 11.20
CA GLU A 136 -14.87 5.39 12.59
C GLU A 136 -13.61 6.22 12.77
N PHE A 137 -13.72 7.31 13.51
CA PHE A 137 -12.56 8.08 13.94
C PHE A 137 -12.91 8.78 15.25
N GLY A 138 -12.22 8.40 16.30
CA GLY A 138 -12.45 8.93 17.65
C GLY A 138 -11.13 9.28 18.34
N ARG A 139 -11.15 10.35 19.13
CA ARG A 139 -10.03 10.74 19.96
C ARG A 139 -10.53 10.89 21.40
N LYS A 140 -9.90 10.17 22.32
CA LYS A 140 -10.21 10.19 23.75
C LYS A 140 -8.97 10.62 24.53
N ASN A 141 -9.16 11.60 25.40
CA ASN A 141 -8.14 12.00 26.37
C ASN A 141 -8.59 11.55 27.76
N THR A 142 -7.77 10.78 28.43
CA THR A 142 -7.95 10.36 29.82
C THR A 142 -6.79 10.88 30.65
N GLY A 143 -7.05 11.22 31.90
CA GLY A 143 -6.03 11.68 32.84
C GLY A 143 -6.27 11.11 34.22
N GLU A 144 -5.19 10.66 34.85
CA GLU A 144 -5.19 10.26 36.26
C GLU A 144 -4.33 11.23 37.05
N THR A 145 -4.86 11.74 38.16
CA THR A 145 -4.15 12.68 39.02
C THR A 145 -3.88 11.99 40.35
N GLY A 146 -2.61 11.68 40.63
CA GLY A 146 -2.12 11.25 41.92
C GLY A 146 -1.66 12.42 42.77
N VAL A 147 -1.31 12.16 44.03
CA VAL A 147 -0.88 13.22 44.98
C VAL A 147 0.36 13.98 44.50
N PHE A 148 1.26 13.32 43.77
CA PHE A 148 2.52 13.91 43.27
C PHE A 148 2.75 13.66 41.78
N SER A 149 1.81 13.01 41.08
CA SER A 149 1.94 12.68 39.68
C SER A 149 0.65 12.99 38.91
N GLN A 150 0.78 13.38 37.66
CA GLN A 150 -0.33 13.52 36.73
C GLN A 150 0.02 12.78 35.43
N THR A 151 -0.81 11.83 35.08
CA THR A 151 -0.68 11.08 33.84
C THR A 151 -1.79 11.51 32.89
N LYS A 152 -1.42 11.86 31.66
CA LYS A 152 -2.35 12.16 30.56
C LYS A 152 -2.15 11.12 29.49
N ARG A 153 -3.22 10.47 29.07
CA ARG A 153 -3.24 9.46 28.01
C ARG A 153 -4.15 9.94 26.89
N GLN A 154 -3.64 9.90 25.68
CA GLN A 154 -4.40 10.17 24.47
C GLN A 154 -4.55 8.85 23.70
N ILE A 155 -5.78 8.53 23.32
CA ILE A 155 -6.11 7.34 22.54
C ILE A 155 -6.83 7.81 21.29
N VAL A 156 -6.40 7.32 20.13
CA VAL A 156 -7.07 7.52 18.85
C VAL A 156 -7.49 6.16 18.30
N GLN A 157 -8.74 6.05 17.92
CA GLN A 157 -9.31 4.87 17.27
C GLN A 157 -9.74 5.21 15.87
N ALA A 158 -9.51 4.31 14.93
CA ALA A 158 -9.90 4.45 13.53
C ALA A 158 -10.51 3.15 13.01
N GLY A 159 -11.61 3.25 12.26
CA GLY A 159 -12.20 2.18 11.47
C GLY A 159 -12.05 2.49 9.99
N VAL A 160 -11.67 1.49 9.21
CA VAL A 160 -11.50 1.61 7.76
C VAL A 160 -12.24 0.46 7.09
N ASN A 161 -13.16 0.79 6.19
CA ASN A 161 -13.87 -0.18 5.37
C ASN A 161 -13.29 -0.19 3.95
N ILE A 162 -13.09 -1.38 3.40
CA ILE A 162 -12.55 -1.57 2.05
C ILE A 162 -13.41 -2.57 1.28
N ARG A 163 -13.63 -2.27 -0.01
CA ARG A 163 -14.25 -3.17 -0.99
C ARG A 163 -13.30 -3.35 -2.16
N LEU A 164 -13.11 -4.58 -2.57
CA LEU A 164 -12.37 -4.95 -3.78
C LEU A 164 -13.37 -5.31 -4.88
N VAL A 165 -13.28 -4.64 -6.00
CA VAL A 165 -14.18 -4.81 -7.13
C VAL A 165 -13.40 -5.36 -8.32
N ASP A 166 -13.89 -6.42 -8.93
CA ASP A 166 -13.41 -6.90 -10.23
C ASP A 166 -13.90 -5.94 -11.32
N VAL A 167 -12.97 -5.31 -12.04
CA VAL A 167 -13.31 -4.27 -13.03
C VAL A 167 -14.03 -4.86 -14.24
N ALA A 168 -13.77 -6.12 -14.60
CA ALA A 168 -14.36 -6.75 -15.75
C ALA A 168 -15.85 -7.05 -15.55
N THR A 169 -16.24 -7.40 -14.32
CA THR A 169 -17.63 -7.81 -14.00
C THR A 169 -18.39 -6.75 -13.20
N GLY A 170 -17.68 -5.83 -12.52
CA GLY A 170 -18.25 -4.91 -11.56
C GLY A 170 -18.65 -5.56 -10.22
N GLU A 171 -18.29 -6.82 -10.00
CA GLU A 171 -18.62 -7.57 -8.80
C GLU A 171 -17.73 -7.16 -7.64
N ILE A 172 -18.32 -6.98 -6.46
CA ILE A 172 -17.57 -6.85 -5.20
C ILE A 172 -17.12 -8.24 -4.78
N ILE A 173 -15.82 -8.53 -4.94
CA ILE A 173 -15.25 -9.84 -4.67
C ILE A 173 -14.73 -10.01 -3.25
N TYR A 174 -14.62 -8.91 -2.53
CA TYR A 174 -14.20 -8.88 -1.14
C TYR A 174 -14.61 -7.55 -0.48
N ALA A 175 -15.03 -7.62 0.78
CA ALA A 175 -15.31 -6.45 1.61
C ALA A 175 -14.98 -6.77 3.07
N GLU A 176 -14.26 -5.87 3.74
CA GLU A 176 -13.89 -6.03 5.14
C GLU A 176 -13.68 -4.67 5.82
N GLU A 177 -13.88 -4.66 7.14
CA GLU A 177 -13.59 -3.53 8.01
C GLU A 177 -12.39 -3.87 8.91
N GLY A 178 -11.39 -2.98 8.92
CA GLY A 178 -10.25 -3.02 9.83
C GLY A 178 -10.39 -1.95 10.90
N LYS A 179 -9.97 -2.27 12.14
CA LYS A 179 -9.94 -1.33 13.26
C LYS A 179 -8.53 -1.16 13.77
N GLY A 180 -8.16 0.07 14.07
CA GLY A 180 -6.84 0.42 14.58
C GLY A 180 -6.92 1.37 15.75
N GLU A 181 -6.02 1.21 16.70
CA GLU A 181 -5.87 2.08 17.84
C GLU A 181 -4.42 2.51 17.98
N ALA A 182 -4.22 3.75 18.38
CA ALA A 182 -2.92 4.28 18.74
C ALA A 182 -3.04 5.10 20.01
N GLU A 183 -2.07 4.97 20.90
CA GLU A 183 -2.05 5.71 22.15
C GLU A 183 -0.69 6.36 22.44
N THR A 184 -0.72 7.42 23.20
CA THR A 184 0.45 8.04 23.80
C THR A 184 0.13 8.41 25.24
N GLU A 185 1.14 8.25 26.10
CA GLU A 185 1.04 8.57 27.52
C GLU A 185 2.15 9.54 27.89
N ALA A 186 1.81 10.55 28.67
CA ALA A 186 2.78 11.47 29.25
C ALA A 186 2.50 11.62 30.75
N THR A 187 3.55 11.39 31.55
CA THR A 187 3.49 11.49 32.99
C THR A 187 4.34 12.67 33.48
N THR A 188 3.77 13.50 34.33
CA THR A 188 4.48 14.56 35.05
C THR A 188 4.55 14.19 36.53
N VAL A 189 5.73 14.36 37.16
CA VAL A 189 5.95 14.14 38.59
C VAL A 189 6.42 15.44 39.21
N LEU A 190 5.77 15.89 40.27
CA LEU A 190 6.08 17.17 40.96
C LEU A 190 6.08 18.40 40.00
N GLY A 191 5.27 18.39 38.96
CA GLY A 191 5.25 19.44 37.94
C GLY A 191 6.37 19.40 36.92
N TYR A 192 7.29 18.44 36.99
CA TYR A 192 8.35 18.19 36.04
C TYR A 192 8.04 16.94 35.21
N GLY A 193 8.22 17.04 33.90
CA GLY A 193 8.01 15.94 32.97
C GLY A 193 7.49 16.41 31.61
N ALA A 194 7.28 15.47 30.70
CA ALA A 194 6.73 15.78 29.38
C ALA A 194 5.28 16.25 29.52
N GLN A 195 4.97 17.43 29.03
CA GLN A 195 3.57 17.83 28.83
C GLN A 195 3.00 17.05 27.64
N ALA A 196 1.91 16.31 27.85
CA ALA A 196 1.17 15.72 26.74
C ALA A 196 0.53 16.87 25.92
N GLY A 197 1.27 17.28 24.89
CA GLY A 197 0.73 18.12 23.83
C GLY A 197 -0.18 17.29 22.91
N TYR A 198 -0.87 17.97 22.00
CA TYR A 198 -1.62 17.33 20.93
C TYR A 198 -0.64 16.57 20.03
N ASP A 199 -0.75 15.24 19.98
CA ASP A 199 0.05 14.41 19.07
C ASP A 199 -0.75 14.13 17.80
N ALA A 200 -0.42 14.85 16.73
CA ALA A 200 -1.06 14.70 15.42
C ALA A 200 -0.74 13.34 14.78
N THR A 201 0.39 12.72 15.15
CA THR A 201 0.84 11.44 14.55
C THR A 201 0.02 10.24 15.00
N LEU A 202 -0.77 10.37 16.08
CA LEU A 202 -1.64 9.28 16.54
C LEU A 202 -2.74 8.94 15.53
N SER A 203 -3.24 9.95 14.79
CA SER A 203 -4.22 9.72 13.72
C SER A 203 -3.65 8.80 12.64
N ASP A 204 -2.41 9.10 12.20
CA ASP A 204 -1.69 8.33 11.19
C ASP A 204 -1.46 6.90 11.66
N LYS A 205 -1.07 6.72 12.92
CA LYS A 205 -0.83 5.41 13.52
C LYS A 205 -2.10 4.59 13.61
N ALA A 206 -3.22 5.17 14.05
CA ALA A 206 -4.49 4.46 14.16
C ALA A 206 -5.03 4.02 12.78
N ILE A 207 -5.04 4.91 11.79
CA ILE A 207 -5.44 4.58 10.41
C ILE A 207 -4.50 3.54 9.81
N SER A 208 -3.19 3.69 10.03
CA SER A 208 -2.18 2.73 9.57
C SER A 208 -2.37 1.34 10.19
N ALA A 209 -2.74 1.26 11.46
CA ALA A 209 -3.05 -0.01 12.14
C ALA A 209 -4.31 -0.66 11.53
N ALA A 210 -5.39 0.10 11.32
CA ALA A 210 -6.61 -0.38 10.68
C ALA A 210 -6.33 -0.94 9.28
N ILE A 211 -5.61 -0.20 8.45
CA ILE A 211 -5.27 -0.61 7.08
C ILE A 211 -4.36 -1.85 7.09
N SER A 212 -3.46 -1.97 8.06
CA SER A 212 -2.54 -3.12 8.15
C SER A 212 -3.26 -4.45 8.29
N GLN A 213 -4.39 -4.48 8.99
CA GLN A 213 -5.21 -5.68 9.14
C GLN A 213 -5.82 -6.13 7.81
N LEU A 214 -6.11 -5.19 6.91
CA LEU A 214 -6.81 -5.45 5.65
C LEU A 214 -5.86 -5.82 4.51
N VAL A 215 -4.61 -5.33 4.53
CA VAL A 215 -3.66 -5.44 3.40
C VAL A 215 -3.38 -6.88 3.01
N GLU A 216 -3.17 -7.77 3.97
CA GLU A 216 -2.87 -9.17 3.68
C GLU A 216 -4.06 -9.86 3.00
N ASN A 217 -5.27 -9.62 3.48
CA ASN A 217 -6.49 -10.17 2.91
C ASN A 217 -6.78 -9.63 1.51
N ILE A 218 -6.53 -8.34 1.26
CA ILE A 218 -6.61 -7.74 -0.08
C ILE A 218 -5.64 -8.45 -1.03
N ILE A 219 -4.39 -8.63 -0.60
CA ILE A 219 -3.37 -9.30 -1.39
C ILE A 219 -3.83 -10.72 -1.74
N ASN A 220 -4.27 -11.50 -0.76
CA ASN A 220 -4.68 -12.88 -0.95
C ASN A 220 -5.87 -12.97 -1.91
N ASN A 221 -6.90 -12.15 -1.70
CA ASN A 221 -8.08 -12.13 -2.58
C ASN A 221 -7.74 -11.76 -4.04
N CYS A 222 -6.77 -10.86 -4.26
CA CYS A 222 -6.31 -10.53 -5.61
C CYS A 222 -5.48 -11.67 -6.22
N MET A 223 -4.64 -12.35 -5.42
CA MET A 223 -3.70 -13.36 -5.91
C MET A 223 -4.36 -14.74 -6.10
N ASP A 224 -5.43 -15.05 -5.38
CA ASP A 224 -6.17 -16.32 -5.50
C ASP A 224 -6.91 -16.42 -6.84
N ARG A 225 -7.19 -15.31 -7.47
CA ARG A 225 -7.78 -15.28 -8.82
C ARG A 225 -6.71 -15.48 -9.88
N PRO A 226 -6.99 -16.28 -10.94
CA PRO A 226 -6.01 -16.48 -12.00
C PRO A 226 -5.67 -15.15 -12.68
N TRP A 227 -4.40 -14.95 -12.96
CA TRP A 227 -3.96 -13.84 -13.80
C TRP A 227 -4.56 -13.99 -15.19
N LYS A 228 -5.02 -12.88 -15.75
CA LYS A 228 -5.63 -12.83 -17.07
C LYS A 228 -4.91 -11.85 -17.98
N SER A 229 -4.86 -12.20 -19.25
CA SER A 229 -4.42 -11.33 -20.33
C SER A 229 -5.20 -11.62 -21.60
N TYR A 230 -4.88 -10.89 -22.67
CA TYR A 230 -5.60 -10.94 -23.94
C TYR A 230 -4.64 -10.92 -25.11
N ILE A 231 -5.02 -11.55 -26.22
CA ILE A 231 -4.34 -11.39 -27.49
C ILE A 231 -4.70 -10.01 -28.04
N ILE A 232 -3.70 -9.17 -28.30
CA ILE A 232 -3.88 -7.79 -28.82
C ILE A 232 -3.76 -7.69 -30.32
N SER A 233 -2.94 -8.54 -30.93
CA SER A 233 -2.77 -8.62 -32.38
C SER A 233 -2.29 -10.01 -32.78
N ALA A 234 -2.65 -10.40 -33.98
CA ALA A 234 -2.19 -11.64 -34.60
C ALA A 234 -1.99 -11.37 -36.12
N GLU A 235 -1.04 -10.51 -36.45
CA GLU A 235 -0.72 -10.09 -37.82
C GLU A 235 0.67 -10.57 -38.21
N ASP A 236 0.90 -10.78 -39.51
CA ASP A 236 2.19 -11.16 -40.10
C ASP A 236 2.84 -12.39 -39.43
N GLY A 237 2.02 -13.33 -38.93
CA GLY A 237 2.51 -14.53 -38.23
C GLY A 237 3.03 -14.27 -36.83
N MET A 238 2.92 -13.04 -36.33
CA MET A 238 3.30 -12.65 -34.98
C MET A 238 2.05 -12.48 -34.11
N ILE A 239 1.98 -13.22 -33.01
CA ILE A 239 0.87 -13.10 -32.04
C ILE A 239 1.39 -12.35 -30.84
N LEU A 240 0.70 -11.24 -30.50
CA LEU A 240 1.03 -10.39 -29.38
C LEU A 240 0.00 -10.55 -28.25
N MET A 241 0.50 -10.74 -27.04
CA MET A 241 -0.29 -10.79 -25.81
C MET A 241 -0.04 -9.50 -25.01
N ALA A 242 -1.07 -8.96 -24.38
CA ALA A 242 -0.92 -7.85 -23.42
C ALA A 242 -0.14 -8.30 -22.19
N GLY A 243 0.74 -7.40 -21.69
CA GLY A 243 1.58 -7.70 -20.52
C GLY A 243 2.95 -8.22 -20.86
N GLY A 244 3.90 -7.93 -19.99
CA GLY A 244 5.30 -8.24 -20.23
C GLY A 244 6.11 -8.30 -18.93
N LYS A 245 7.37 -7.90 -19.01
CA LYS A 245 8.34 -8.03 -17.93
C LYS A 245 7.92 -7.35 -16.62
N LYS A 246 7.28 -6.18 -16.69
CA LYS A 246 6.82 -5.47 -15.48
C LYS A 246 5.68 -6.20 -14.77
N GLN A 247 4.84 -6.91 -15.51
CA GLN A 247 3.83 -7.81 -14.95
C GLN A 247 4.39 -9.15 -14.48
N GLY A 248 5.66 -9.44 -14.72
CA GLY A 248 6.31 -10.69 -14.33
C GLY A 248 6.29 -11.77 -15.41
N VAL A 249 5.83 -11.47 -16.64
CA VAL A 249 5.87 -12.40 -17.78
C VAL A 249 7.32 -12.56 -18.25
N LYS A 250 7.75 -13.82 -18.49
CA LYS A 250 9.10 -14.18 -18.90
C LYS A 250 9.07 -15.02 -20.16
N ALA A 251 10.13 -14.95 -20.96
CA ALA A 251 10.31 -15.90 -22.07
C ALA A 251 10.38 -17.33 -21.54
N GLY A 252 9.69 -18.22 -22.22
CA GLY A 252 9.52 -19.61 -21.83
C GLY A 252 8.28 -19.91 -20.95
N ASP A 253 7.59 -18.88 -20.42
CA ASP A 253 6.35 -19.09 -19.69
C ASP A 253 5.28 -19.72 -20.61
N ILE A 254 4.45 -20.59 -20.03
CA ILE A 254 3.35 -21.26 -20.73
C ILE A 254 2.03 -20.86 -20.08
N TYR A 255 1.08 -20.41 -20.90
CA TYR A 255 -0.25 -19.99 -20.47
C TYR A 255 -1.35 -20.77 -21.20
N GLY A 256 -2.51 -20.92 -20.57
CA GLY A 256 -3.69 -21.47 -21.20
C GLY A 256 -4.47 -20.42 -21.98
N VAL A 257 -4.95 -20.77 -23.17
CA VAL A 257 -5.89 -19.96 -23.95
C VAL A 257 -7.29 -20.50 -23.74
N TYR A 258 -8.20 -19.60 -23.41
CA TYR A 258 -9.59 -19.90 -23.10
C TYR A 258 -10.51 -19.07 -24.01
N GLU A 259 -11.63 -19.61 -24.40
CA GLU A 259 -12.72 -18.76 -24.92
C GLU A 259 -13.11 -17.76 -23.82
N ARG A 260 -13.54 -16.56 -24.20
CA ARG A 260 -14.14 -15.64 -23.22
C ARG A 260 -15.44 -16.21 -22.69
N SER A 261 -15.73 -15.93 -21.42
CA SER A 261 -17.03 -16.23 -20.84
C SER A 261 -18.17 -15.60 -21.65
N LYS A 262 -19.30 -16.29 -21.70
CA LYS A 262 -20.50 -15.86 -22.41
C LYS A 262 -21.64 -15.69 -21.44
N ASN A 263 -22.36 -14.59 -21.58
CA ASN A 263 -23.57 -14.38 -20.83
C ASN A 263 -24.74 -15.12 -21.50
N VAL A 264 -25.31 -16.10 -20.81
CA VAL A 264 -26.45 -16.88 -21.27
C VAL A 264 -27.65 -16.57 -20.40
N LYS A 265 -28.79 -16.26 -21.04
CA LYS A 265 -30.03 -15.99 -20.32
C LYS A 265 -30.58 -17.27 -19.71
N ASN A 266 -30.78 -17.30 -18.40
CA ASN A 266 -31.48 -18.41 -17.75
C ASN A 266 -32.96 -18.38 -18.19
N PRO A 267 -33.44 -19.44 -18.83
CA PRO A 267 -34.80 -19.46 -19.38
C PRO A 267 -35.89 -19.45 -18.29
N GLN A 268 -35.55 -19.89 -17.06
CA GLN A 268 -36.52 -19.93 -15.95
C GLN A 268 -36.64 -18.60 -15.20
N THR A 269 -35.45 -17.95 -14.93
CA THR A 269 -35.42 -16.74 -14.14
C THR A 269 -35.31 -15.46 -14.97
N GLY A 270 -34.93 -15.58 -16.23
CA GLY A 270 -34.64 -14.44 -17.11
C GLY A 270 -33.33 -13.74 -16.82
N MET A 271 -32.58 -14.17 -15.79
CA MET A 271 -31.29 -13.59 -15.39
C MET A 271 -30.19 -14.03 -16.35
N MET A 272 -29.20 -13.17 -16.55
CA MET A 272 -28.00 -13.51 -17.29
C MET A 272 -27.06 -14.29 -16.38
N ILE A 273 -26.56 -15.42 -16.86
CA ILE A 273 -25.57 -16.26 -16.18
C ILE A 273 -24.31 -16.24 -17.02
N GLU A 274 -23.19 -15.94 -16.38
CA GLU A 274 -21.88 -16.02 -17.01
C GLU A 274 -21.43 -17.49 -17.05
N VAL A 275 -21.29 -18.03 -18.26
CA VAL A 275 -20.75 -19.37 -18.49
C VAL A 275 -19.27 -19.24 -18.80
N PRO A 276 -18.38 -19.86 -17.99
CA PRO A 276 -16.93 -19.83 -18.22
C PRO A 276 -16.57 -20.40 -19.60
N GLY A 277 -15.63 -19.74 -20.26
CA GLY A 277 -15.09 -20.23 -21.52
C GLY A 277 -14.26 -21.48 -21.34
N LYS A 278 -14.22 -22.33 -22.36
CA LYS A 278 -13.45 -23.57 -22.40
C LYS A 278 -11.99 -23.28 -22.75
N LYS A 279 -11.08 -24.08 -22.21
CA LYS A 279 -9.68 -24.09 -22.64
C LYS A 279 -9.62 -24.63 -24.07
N VAL A 280 -9.03 -23.87 -24.98
CA VAL A 280 -8.91 -24.20 -26.42
C VAL A 280 -7.47 -24.42 -26.85
N GLY A 281 -6.49 -24.03 -26.06
CA GLY A 281 -5.10 -24.23 -26.40
C GLY A 281 -4.13 -23.76 -25.32
N GLU A 282 -2.86 -23.77 -25.68
CA GLU A 282 -1.76 -23.25 -24.88
C GLU A 282 -0.84 -22.40 -25.74
N VAL A 283 -0.22 -21.42 -25.13
CA VAL A 283 0.77 -20.54 -25.73
C VAL A 283 2.04 -20.50 -24.89
N SER A 284 3.18 -20.37 -25.57
CA SER A 284 4.47 -20.13 -24.96
C SER A 284 4.94 -18.72 -25.29
N VAL A 285 5.53 -18.03 -24.32
CA VAL A 285 6.14 -16.72 -24.49
C VAL A 285 7.50 -16.88 -25.15
N LEU A 286 7.69 -16.23 -26.30
CA LEU A 286 8.96 -16.20 -27.03
C LEU A 286 9.85 -15.05 -26.53
N SER A 287 9.27 -13.86 -26.37
CA SER A 287 9.98 -12.67 -25.91
C SER A 287 9.01 -11.67 -25.31
N THR A 288 9.55 -10.68 -24.59
CA THR A 288 8.78 -9.58 -24.04
C THR A 288 9.32 -8.24 -24.53
N GLY A 289 8.44 -7.27 -24.77
CA GLY A 289 8.76 -5.92 -25.21
C GLY A 289 7.98 -4.86 -24.44
N GLY A 290 8.29 -3.60 -24.74
CA GLY A 290 7.69 -2.45 -24.05
C GLY A 290 8.46 -2.05 -22.79
N SER A 291 8.38 -0.76 -22.45
CA SER A 291 9.15 -0.15 -21.36
C SER A 291 8.31 0.27 -20.16
N THR A 292 6.99 0.35 -20.33
CA THR A 292 6.04 0.81 -19.31
C THR A 292 4.91 -0.21 -19.14
N ALA A 293 4.23 -0.20 -18.02
CA ALA A 293 3.08 -1.07 -17.76
C ALA A 293 1.92 -0.85 -18.76
N SER A 294 1.91 0.29 -19.48
CA SER A 294 0.90 0.63 -20.47
C SER A 294 1.22 0.13 -21.87
N ASN A 295 2.49 -0.10 -22.20
CA ASN A 295 2.92 -0.47 -23.55
C ASN A 295 3.70 -1.79 -23.60
N GLU A 296 3.74 -2.54 -22.48
CA GLU A 296 4.38 -3.84 -22.48
C GLU A 296 3.51 -4.90 -23.16
N TYR A 297 4.19 -5.78 -23.87
CA TYR A 297 3.60 -6.91 -24.57
C TYR A 297 4.52 -8.13 -24.50
N ALA A 298 3.97 -9.29 -24.81
CA ALA A 298 4.74 -10.49 -25.04
C ALA A 298 4.44 -11.04 -26.45
N VAL A 299 5.48 -11.47 -27.14
CA VAL A 299 5.35 -12.28 -28.37
C VAL A 299 5.13 -13.71 -27.93
N ILE A 300 4.08 -14.33 -28.44
CA ILE A 300 3.69 -15.69 -28.06
C ILE A 300 3.56 -16.60 -29.28
N SER A 301 3.70 -17.90 -29.06
CA SER A 301 3.46 -18.94 -30.05
C SER A 301 2.45 -19.94 -29.52
N ILE A 302 1.53 -20.37 -30.34
CA ILE A 302 0.57 -21.43 -30.00
C ILE A 302 1.33 -22.77 -29.97
N THR A 303 1.32 -23.44 -28.81
CA THR A 303 2.02 -24.72 -28.60
C THR A 303 1.09 -25.93 -28.68
N SER A 304 -0.20 -25.72 -28.40
CA SER A 304 -1.21 -26.77 -28.53
C SER A 304 -2.61 -26.18 -28.71
N GLY A 305 -3.52 -27.00 -29.25
CA GLY A 305 -4.92 -26.65 -29.48
C GLY A 305 -5.17 -25.85 -30.76
N THR A 306 -6.38 -25.30 -30.86
CA THR A 306 -6.82 -24.51 -32.02
C THR A 306 -7.29 -23.14 -31.55
N VAL A 307 -6.56 -22.11 -31.95
CA VAL A 307 -6.90 -20.71 -31.63
C VAL A 307 -7.13 -19.99 -32.96
N ASP A 308 -8.32 -19.43 -33.13
CA ASP A 308 -8.66 -18.63 -34.30
C ASP A 308 -8.01 -17.24 -34.18
N THR A 309 -6.85 -17.08 -34.80
CA THR A 309 -6.06 -15.85 -34.76
C THR A 309 -6.70 -14.68 -35.52
N ALA A 310 -7.70 -14.97 -36.40
CA ALA A 310 -8.45 -13.91 -37.09
C ALA A 310 -9.46 -13.20 -36.16
N HIS A 311 -9.79 -13.84 -35.04
CA HIS A 311 -10.73 -13.28 -34.04
C HIS A 311 -10.14 -13.35 -32.62
N PRO A 312 -9.03 -12.65 -32.36
CA PRO A 312 -8.34 -12.70 -31.06
C PRO A 312 -9.21 -12.22 -29.90
N GLU A 313 -10.20 -11.38 -30.16
CA GLU A 313 -11.13 -10.85 -29.18
C GLU A 313 -12.02 -11.92 -28.53
N LYS A 314 -12.12 -13.11 -29.12
CA LYS A 314 -12.88 -14.23 -28.56
C LYS A 314 -12.16 -14.93 -27.43
N TYR A 315 -10.87 -14.66 -27.24
CA TYR A 315 -10.02 -15.41 -26.31
C TYR A 315 -9.49 -14.54 -25.17
N GLU A 316 -9.20 -15.23 -24.09
CA GLU A 316 -8.39 -14.70 -22.98
C GLU A 316 -7.28 -15.68 -22.63
N ILE A 317 -6.20 -15.16 -22.11
CA ILE A 317 -5.03 -15.93 -21.67
C ILE A 317 -5.02 -15.94 -20.15
N ARG A 318 -4.85 -17.12 -19.56
CA ARG A 318 -4.79 -17.30 -18.09
C ARG A 318 -3.53 -18.04 -17.68
N GLU A 319 -3.06 -17.73 -16.48
CA GLU A 319 -2.00 -18.55 -15.89
C GLU A 319 -2.47 -20.00 -15.75
N ARG A 320 -1.53 -20.90 -15.87
CA ARG A 320 -1.78 -22.35 -15.71
C ARG A 320 -1.83 -22.67 -14.21
N LYS A 321 -2.98 -23.10 -13.71
CA LYS A 321 -3.10 -23.66 -12.37
C LYS A 321 -2.64 -25.11 -12.35
#